data_b9eb0047976c0ac1e85f381d532a27b2
#
_entry.id   b9eb0047976c0ac1e85f381d532a27b2
#
_cell.length_a   1.000
_cell.length_b   1.000
_cell.length_c   1.000
_cell.angle_alpha   90.00
_cell.angle_beta   90.00
_cell.angle_gamma   90.00
#
_symmetry.space_group_name_H-M   'P 1'
#
loop_
_entity.id
_entity.type
_entity.pdbx_description
1 polymer ?
#
loop_
_entity_poly.entity_id
_entity_poly.type
_entity_poly.pdbx_seq_one_letter_code
_entity_poly.pdbx_strand_id
1 'polypeptide(L)'
;SMATVIAKTHLVEARYPMAEMSEGTLHRRNFNHRSLGISYKVVDERFYIMINNRSAIIDGDNEVENGVVHVIDYAISPMSRNVPGLIDECGYFSLFSAALKETGFADSLLLDRDEDYVPINYSDMGFDGEAGYLRQVLETKYFKYTGFIETNDVFNSNGIYTLDDLKAFAEKWYGTNEKGNYKNPKNALY
;
A
#
# COMPACT_ATOMS: atom_id res chain seq x y z
N SER A 1 -6.29 2.54 -21.47
CA SER A 1 -4.94 2.67 -22.06
C SER A 1 -3.93 3.10 -21.01
N MET A 2 -2.64 2.92 -21.26
CA MET A 2 -1.56 3.39 -20.36
C MET A 2 -1.64 4.90 -20.14
N ALA A 3 -1.97 5.68 -21.14
CA ALA A 3 -2.18 7.13 -21.02
C ALA A 3 -3.26 7.49 -19.99
N THR A 4 -4.36 6.75 -19.97
CA THR A 4 -5.43 6.94 -18.98
C THR A 4 -4.93 6.65 -17.56
N VAL A 5 -4.13 5.61 -17.38
CA VAL A 5 -3.56 5.26 -16.08
C VAL A 5 -2.62 6.36 -15.60
N ILE A 6 -1.74 6.86 -16.47
CA ILE A 6 -0.84 7.98 -16.15
C ILE A 6 -1.66 9.22 -15.75
N ALA A 7 -2.62 9.64 -16.58
CA ALA A 7 -3.45 10.80 -16.27
C ALA A 7 -4.15 10.67 -14.89
N LYS A 8 -4.80 9.54 -14.65
CA LYS A 8 -5.47 9.28 -13.37
C LYS A 8 -4.50 9.23 -12.17
N THR A 9 -3.23 8.85 -12.38
CA THR A 9 -2.21 8.86 -11.32
C THR A 9 -1.89 10.28 -10.85
N HIS A 10 -1.98 11.28 -11.74
CA HIS A 10 -1.64 12.69 -11.47
C HIS A 10 -2.81 13.53 -10.96
N LEU A 11 -4.01 12.97 -10.87
CA LEU A 11 -5.21 13.70 -10.48
C LEU A 11 -5.74 13.23 -9.12
N VAL A 12 -6.05 14.18 -8.25
CA VAL A 12 -6.67 13.94 -6.94
C VAL A 12 -7.93 14.79 -6.83
N GLU A 13 -9.02 14.20 -6.37
CA GLU A 13 -10.29 14.91 -6.16
C GLU A 13 -10.29 15.68 -4.83
N ALA A 14 -9.37 16.64 -4.74
CA ALA A 14 -9.26 17.59 -3.63
C ALA A 14 -8.33 18.74 -4.01
N ARG A 15 -8.49 19.87 -3.36
CA ARG A 15 -7.56 21.00 -3.47
C ARG A 15 -6.48 20.85 -2.42
N TYR A 16 -5.21 20.85 -2.84
CA TYR A 16 -4.05 20.76 -1.97
C TYR A 16 -3.04 21.86 -2.31
N PRO A 17 -3.15 23.06 -1.74
CA PRO A 17 -2.07 24.03 -1.79
C PRO A 17 -0.81 23.49 -1.12
N MET A 18 0.36 23.98 -1.53
CA MET A 18 1.65 23.52 -0.96
C MET A 18 1.68 23.65 0.57
N ALA A 19 1.08 24.70 1.13
CA ALA A 19 0.99 24.91 2.58
C ALA A 19 0.19 23.83 3.34
N GLU A 20 -0.67 23.09 2.66
CA GLU A 20 -1.47 22.01 3.24
C GLU A 20 -0.86 20.62 2.99
N MET A 21 0.26 20.53 2.28
CA MET A 21 0.98 19.28 2.00
C MET A 21 1.94 18.94 3.13
N SER A 22 1.44 18.30 4.20
CA SER A 22 2.27 17.79 5.28
C SER A 22 3.00 16.52 4.87
N GLU A 23 4.18 16.27 5.46
CA GLU A 23 4.92 15.02 5.29
C GLU A 23 4.08 13.82 5.67
N GLY A 24 4.10 12.78 4.85
CA GLY A 24 3.31 11.56 5.02
C GLY A 24 2.51 11.23 3.77
N THR A 25 1.22 10.94 3.93
CA THR A 25 0.34 10.53 2.82
C THR A 25 -0.82 11.50 2.69
N LEU A 26 -1.12 11.95 1.47
CA LEU A 26 -2.31 12.76 1.22
C LEU A 26 -3.57 11.99 1.65
N HIS A 27 -4.52 12.68 2.26
CA HIS A 27 -5.75 12.09 2.76
C HIS A 27 -6.63 11.52 1.64
N ARG A 28 -6.68 12.20 0.49
CA ARG A 28 -7.40 11.73 -0.68
C ARG A 28 -6.48 10.93 -1.60
N ARG A 29 -7.03 9.87 -2.17
CA ARG A 29 -6.36 9.05 -3.17
C ARG A 29 -6.46 9.70 -4.55
N ASN A 30 -5.53 9.36 -5.44
CA ASN A 30 -5.65 9.75 -6.84
C ASN A 30 -6.78 8.95 -7.54
N PHE A 31 -7.12 9.31 -8.77
CA PHE A 31 -8.17 8.63 -9.54
C PHE A 31 -7.86 7.17 -9.91
N ASN A 32 -6.66 6.67 -9.62
CA ASN A 32 -6.33 5.24 -9.65
C ASN A 32 -6.45 4.58 -8.27
N HIS A 33 -7.12 5.24 -7.30
CA HIS A 33 -7.31 4.77 -5.94
C HIS A 33 -6.01 4.51 -5.16
N ARG A 34 -4.90 5.17 -5.55
CA ARG A 34 -3.59 5.06 -4.90
C ARG A 34 -3.29 6.29 -4.06
N SER A 35 -2.67 6.06 -2.91
CA SER A 35 -2.18 7.14 -2.06
C SER A 35 -0.93 7.77 -2.67
N LEU A 36 -0.80 9.09 -2.53
CA LEU A 36 0.40 9.84 -2.87
C LEU A 36 1.13 10.21 -1.59
N GLY A 37 2.41 9.85 -1.53
CA GLY A 37 3.30 10.20 -0.42
C GLY A 37 3.87 11.60 -0.62
N ILE A 38 3.94 12.37 0.46
CA ILE A 38 4.58 13.68 0.52
C ILE A 38 5.82 13.58 1.39
N SER A 39 6.93 14.07 0.91
CA SER A 39 8.15 14.23 1.68
C SER A 39 8.83 15.54 1.31
N TYR A 40 9.85 15.92 2.08
CA TYR A 40 10.58 17.16 1.88
C TYR A 40 12.03 16.86 1.55
N LYS A 41 12.60 17.66 0.68
CA LYS A 41 14.01 17.58 0.30
C LYS A 41 14.61 18.98 0.20
N VAL A 42 15.82 19.13 0.70
CA VAL A 42 16.63 20.34 0.52
C VAL A 42 17.79 20.00 -0.39
N VAL A 43 17.93 20.75 -1.48
CA VAL A 43 19.03 20.65 -2.44
C VAL A 43 19.52 22.05 -2.74
N ASP A 44 20.82 22.30 -2.58
CA ASP A 44 21.45 23.60 -2.82
C ASP A 44 20.69 24.78 -2.16
N GLU A 45 20.38 24.58 -0.86
CA GLU A 45 19.63 25.55 -0.01
C GLU A 45 18.18 25.80 -0.46
N ARG A 46 17.66 25.04 -1.44
CA ARG A 46 16.28 25.12 -1.88
C ARG A 46 15.46 23.97 -1.31
N PHE A 47 14.28 24.33 -0.80
CA PHE A 47 13.29 23.39 -0.27
C PHE A 47 12.36 22.91 -1.40
N TYR A 48 12.16 21.61 -1.46
CA TYR A 48 11.24 20.97 -2.40
C TYR A 48 10.25 20.08 -1.68
N ILE A 49 8.99 20.12 -2.11
CA ILE A 49 7.99 19.14 -1.78
C ILE A 49 8.09 18.03 -2.81
N MET A 50 8.26 16.79 -2.35
CA MET A 50 8.43 15.61 -3.18
C MET A 50 7.16 14.76 -3.17
N ILE A 51 6.72 14.33 -4.34
CA ILE A 51 5.64 13.35 -4.48
C ILE A 51 6.27 11.96 -4.67
N ASN A 52 5.89 11.01 -3.80
CA ASN A 52 6.40 9.63 -3.79
C ASN A 52 7.95 9.54 -3.77
N ASN A 53 8.61 10.46 -3.06
CA ASN A 53 10.07 10.58 -2.94
C ASN A 53 10.82 10.73 -4.28
N ARG A 54 10.14 11.07 -5.37
CA ARG A 54 10.74 11.13 -6.70
C ARG A 54 10.46 12.43 -7.44
N SER A 55 9.22 12.86 -7.50
CA SER A 55 8.79 14.00 -8.30
C SER A 55 8.77 15.26 -7.46
N ALA A 56 9.64 16.21 -7.75
CA ALA A 56 9.66 17.50 -7.04
C ALA A 56 8.64 18.47 -7.64
N ILE A 57 7.93 19.20 -6.79
CA ILE A 57 7.16 20.37 -7.23
C ILE A 57 8.15 21.49 -7.54
N ILE A 58 8.21 21.88 -8.81
CA ILE A 58 9.11 22.92 -9.31
C ILE A 58 8.41 24.26 -9.54
N ASP A 59 7.10 24.24 -9.73
CA ASP A 59 6.23 25.43 -9.79
C ASP A 59 4.86 25.03 -9.19
N GLY A 60 4.52 25.63 -8.08
CA GLY A 60 3.39 25.24 -7.27
C GLY A 60 2.33 26.33 -7.13
N ASP A 61 1.19 25.92 -6.57
CA ASP A 61 0.06 26.80 -6.25
C ASP A 61 -0.49 27.61 -7.44
N ASN A 62 -0.45 27.01 -8.65
CA ASN A 62 -1.09 27.62 -9.81
C ASN A 62 -2.62 27.48 -9.69
N GLU A 63 -3.26 28.54 -9.21
CA GLU A 63 -4.71 28.59 -8.96
C GLU A 63 -5.48 28.53 -10.28
N VAL A 64 -6.52 27.69 -10.30
CA VAL A 64 -7.49 27.61 -11.37
C VAL A 64 -8.92 27.64 -10.80
N GLU A 65 -9.92 27.87 -11.64
CA GLU A 65 -11.31 28.06 -11.22
C GLU A 65 -11.82 26.94 -10.27
N ASN A 66 -11.43 25.71 -10.52
CA ASN A 66 -11.93 24.53 -9.79
C ASN A 66 -10.82 23.73 -9.05
N GLY A 67 -9.66 24.33 -8.80
CA GLY A 67 -8.59 23.61 -8.12
C GLY A 67 -7.25 24.34 -8.10
N VAL A 68 -6.21 23.57 -7.94
CA VAL A 68 -4.80 24.02 -7.97
C VAL A 68 -3.98 23.06 -8.83
N VAL A 69 -3.01 23.59 -9.56
CA VAL A 69 -2.09 22.82 -10.41
C VAL A 69 -0.66 23.02 -9.92
N HIS A 70 0.06 21.94 -9.74
CA HIS A 70 1.48 21.93 -9.45
C HIS A 70 2.25 21.34 -10.62
N VAL A 71 3.30 22.04 -11.05
CA VAL A 71 4.23 21.51 -12.05
C VAL A 71 5.31 20.71 -11.34
N ILE A 72 5.56 19.51 -11.83
CA ILE A 72 6.55 18.59 -11.28
C ILE A 72 7.63 18.27 -12.30
N ASP A 73 8.85 17.97 -11.83
CA ASP A 73 10.00 17.68 -12.68
C ASP A 73 9.96 16.29 -13.31
N TYR A 74 9.33 15.30 -12.65
CA TYR A 74 9.17 13.94 -13.15
C TYR A 74 7.71 13.49 -13.06
N ALA A 75 7.27 12.73 -14.06
CA ALA A 75 5.95 12.11 -14.01
C ALA A 75 5.86 11.13 -12.82
N ILE A 76 4.71 11.16 -12.14
CA ILE A 76 4.40 10.19 -11.09
C ILE A 76 4.19 8.84 -11.76
N SER A 77 5.08 7.90 -11.50
CA SER A 77 4.97 6.56 -12.05
C SER A 77 3.77 5.85 -11.43
N PRO A 78 2.87 5.26 -12.23
CA PRO A 78 1.83 4.40 -11.70
C PRO A 78 2.48 3.25 -10.93
N MET A 79 2.10 3.07 -9.67
CA MET A 79 2.56 1.90 -8.91
C MET A 79 1.85 0.66 -9.47
N SER A 80 2.56 -0.13 -10.25
CA SER A 80 2.06 -1.38 -10.83
C SER A 80 2.34 -2.59 -9.92
N ARG A 81 3.17 -2.41 -8.88
CA ARG A 81 3.59 -3.48 -7.99
C ARG A 81 2.76 -3.47 -6.71
N ASN A 82 2.29 -4.64 -6.32
CA ASN A 82 1.78 -4.96 -4.99
C ASN A 82 2.90 -5.61 -4.15
N VAL A 83 2.63 -5.83 -2.85
CA VAL A 83 3.62 -6.43 -1.95
C VAL A 83 4.12 -7.79 -2.45
N PRO A 84 3.26 -8.78 -2.80
CA PRO A 84 3.73 -10.05 -3.34
C PRO A 84 4.55 -9.92 -4.62
N GLY A 85 4.13 -9.07 -5.54
CA GLY A 85 4.84 -8.86 -6.80
C GLY A 85 6.24 -8.28 -6.61
N LEU A 86 6.41 -7.34 -5.67
CA LEU A 86 7.72 -6.79 -5.33
C LEU A 86 8.62 -7.85 -4.71
N ILE A 87 8.09 -8.65 -3.79
CA ILE A 87 8.84 -9.75 -3.14
C ILE A 87 9.31 -10.77 -4.17
N ASP A 88 8.45 -11.12 -5.12
CA ASP A 88 8.75 -12.11 -6.17
C ASP A 88 9.83 -11.63 -7.14
N GLU A 89 9.80 -10.35 -7.50
CA GLU A 89 10.80 -9.74 -8.40
C GLU A 89 12.18 -9.58 -7.74
N CYS A 90 12.23 -9.43 -6.42
CA CYS A 90 13.47 -9.29 -5.67
C CYS A 90 14.08 -10.67 -5.36
N GLY A 91 14.81 -11.29 -6.25
CA GLY A 91 15.30 -12.68 -6.18
C GLY A 91 15.88 -13.19 -4.85
N TYR A 92 16.25 -12.30 -3.93
CA TYR A 92 16.76 -12.66 -2.59
C TYR A 92 15.67 -12.91 -1.54
N PHE A 93 14.37 -12.88 -1.92
CA PHE A 93 13.23 -13.23 -1.07
C PHE A 93 12.48 -14.48 -1.55
N SER A 94 13.13 -15.34 -2.35
CA SER A 94 12.44 -16.44 -3.01
C SER A 94 11.79 -17.45 -2.04
N LEU A 95 12.42 -17.72 -0.90
CA LEU A 95 11.85 -18.59 0.13
C LEU A 95 10.61 -17.97 0.77
N PHE A 96 10.66 -16.69 1.11
CA PHE A 96 9.52 -15.98 1.66
C PHE A 96 8.38 -15.90 0.64
N SER A 97 8.69 -15.60 -0.63
CA SER A 97 7.71 -15.61 -1.73
C SER A 97 7.04 -16.97 -1.88
N ALA A 98 7.83 -18.06 -1.81
CA ALA A 98 7.29 -19.40 -1.88
C ALA A 98 6.33 -19.72 -0.72
N ALA A 99 6.68 -19.31 0.49
CA ALA A 99 5.82 -19.48 1.66
C ALA A 99 4.50 -18.68 1.55
N LEU A 100 4.56 -17.43 1.09
CA LEU A 100 3.35 -16.63 0.84
C LEU A 100 2.39 -17.29 -0.18
N LYS A 101 2.95 -17.86 -1.25
CA LYS A 101 2.17 -18.57 -2.28
C LYS A 101 1.56 -19.87 -1.73
N GLU A 102 2.34 -20.64 -0.99
CA GLU A 102 1.93 -21.91 -0.41
C GLU A 102 0.78 -21.74 0.59
N THR A 103 0.88 -20.72 1.44
CA THR A 103 -0.15 -20.40 2.44
C THR A 103 -1.37 -19.66 1.88
N GLY A 104 -1.29 -19.17 0.64
CA GLY A 104 -2.35 -18.36 0.03
C GLY A 104 -2.36 -16.90 0.48
N PHE A 105 -1.44 -16.48 1.34
CA PHE A 105 -1.31 -15.07 1.75
C PHE A 105 -0.98 -14.15 0.58
N ALA A 106 -0.27 -14.65 -0.44
CA ALA A 106 0.00 -13.87 -1.64
C ALA A 106 -1.29 -13.32 -2.27
N ASP A 107 -2.33 -14.13 -2.37
CA ASP A 107 -3.63 -13.73 -2.92
C ASP A 107 -4.35 -12.72 -2.02
N SER A 108 -4.28 -12.91 -0.70
CA SER A 108 -4.86 -11.98 0.27
C SER A 108 -4.20 -10.60 0.22
N LEU A 109 -2.89 -10.54 0.01
CA LEU A 109 -2.13 -9.29 -0.12
C LEU A 109 -2.34 -8.56 -1.47
N LEU A 110 -3.03 -9.18 -2.43
CA LEU A 110 -3.48 -8.50 -3.66
C LEU A 110 -4.69 -7.61 -3.43
N LEU A 111 -5.48 -7.89 -2.39
CA LEU A 111 -6.67 -7.12 -2.07
C LEU A 111 -6.27 -5.72 -1.62
N ASP A 112 -6.78 -4.70 -2.28
CA ASP A 112 -6.55 -3.30 -1.92
C ASP A 112 -7.76 -2.67 -1.23
N ARG A 113 -8.91 -3.34 -1.25
CA ARG A 113 -10.15 -2.90 -0.60
C ARG A 113 -10.98 -4.07 -0.12
N ASP A 114 -11.85 -3.80 0.82
CA ASP A 114 -12.84 -4.73 1.35
C ASP A 114 -14.10 -4.63 0.47
N GLU A 115 -14.32 -5.62 -0.39
CA GLU A 115 -15.47 -5.65 -1.30
C GLU A 115 -16.80 -5.86 -0.57
N ASP A 116 -16.76 -6.46 0.62
CA ASP A 116 -17.94 -6.75 1.45
C ASP A 116 -18.24 -5.61 2.44
N TYR A 117 -17.43 -4.55 2.42
CA TYR A 117 -17.60 -3.44 3.33
C TYR A 117 -18.86 -2.66 3.01
N VAL A 118 -19.78 -2.62 3.96
CA VAL A 118 -20.97 -1.78 3.92
C VAL A 118 -20.74 -0.53 4.77
N PRO A 119 -20.77 0.68 4.19
CA PRO A 119 -20.65 1.92 4.95
C PRO A 119 -21.75 2.01 6.02
N ILE A 120 -21.37 2.44 7.22
CA ILE A 120 -22.35 2.66 8.30
C ILE A 120 -23.24 3.84 7.93
N ASN A 121 -24.54 3.60 7.87
CA ASN A 121 -25.52 4.67 7.70
C ASN A 121 -25.98 5.15 9.08
N TYR A 122 -25.47 6.28 9.53
CA TYR A 122 -25.80 6.83 10.84
C TYR A 122 -27.27 7.31 10.95
N SER A 123 -27.95 7.58 9.84
CA SER A 123 -29.39 7.90 9.87
C SER A 123 -30.22 6.70 10.32
N ASP A 124 -29.80 5.48 10.00
CA ASP A 124 -30.47 4.25 10.42
C ASP A 124 -30.28 3.98 11.94
N MET A 125 -29.33 4.66 12.57
CA MET A 125 -29.08 4.60 14.02
C MET A 125 -29.79 5.71 14.82
N GLY A 126 -30.62 6.51 14.18
CA GLY A 126 -31.41 7.59 14.82
C GLY A 126 -30.59 8.85 15.18
N PHE A 127 -29.40 9.01 14.58
CA PHE A 127 -28.61 10.23 14.73
C PHE A 127 -28.98 11.24 13.63
N ASP A 128 -30.09 11.93 13.81
CA ASP A 128 -30.52 12.99 12.89
C ASP A 128 -29.72 14.27 13.10
N GLY A 129 -28.93 14.63 12.10
CA GLY A 129 -28.77 16.02 11.67
C GLY A 129 -27.65 16.86 12.27
N GLU A 130 -27.15 16.67 13.49
CA GLU A 130 -26.14 17.57 14.09
C GLU A 130 -24.70 17.02 14.28
N ALA A 131 -24.46 15.78 13.94
CA ALA A 131 -23.14 15.19 14.02
C ALA A 131 -22.28 15.43 12.76
N GLY A 132 -22.20 16.66 12.31
CA GLY A 132 -21.48 17.06 11.08
C GLY A 132 -20.00 16.66 11.06
N TYR A 133 -19.38 16.45 12.22
CA TYR A 133 -18.00 15.98 12.34
C TYR A 133 -17.89 14.45 12.43
N LEU A 134 -18.96 13.71 12.66
CA LEU A 134 -18.99 12.24 12.59
C LEU A 134 -19.25 11.71 11.17
N ARG A 135 -19.48 12.59 10.20
CA ARG A 135 -19.85 12.27 8.82
C ARG A 135 -18.71 11.78 7.93
N GLN A 136 -17.51 11.58 8.43
CA GLN A 136 -16.48 10.87 7.64
C GLN A 136 -16.68 9.34 7.77
N VAL A 137 -17.85 8.87 7.36
CA VAL A 137 -18.01 7.45 7.07
C VAL A 137 -17.14 7.14 5.88
N LEU A 138 -16.24 6.20 6.05
CA LEU A 138 -15.44 5.71 4.92
C LEU A 138 -16.41 5.05 3.93
N GLU A 139 -16.57 5.62 2.76
CA GLU A 139 -17.35 5.01 1.67
C GLU A 139 -16.73 3.70 1.20
N THR A 140 -15.42 3.54 1.41
CA THR A 140 -14.67 2.37 1.02
C THR A 140 -13.62 2.07 2.08
N LYS A 141 -13.56 0.83 2.53
CA LYS A 141 -12.50 0.35 3.43
C LYS A 141 -11.35 -0.21 2.60
N TYR A 142 -10.19 0.46 2.66
CA TYR A 142 -8.99 0.03 1.97
C TYR A 142 -8.05 -0.73 2.88
N PHE A 143 -7.43 -1.77 2.33
CA PHE A 143 -6.32 -2.47 2.97
C PHE A 143 -4.99 -1.77 2.65
N LYS A 144 -4.11 -1.75 3.64
CA LYS A 144 -2.73 -1.29 3.50
C LYS A 144 -1.84 -2.28 4.22
N TYR A 145 -0.75 -2.66 3.59
CA TYR A 145 0.16 -3.65 4.13
C TYR A 145 1.56 -3.05 4.31
N THR A 146 2.22 -3.42 5.40
CA THR A 146 3.64 -3.18 5.62
C THR A 146 4.28 -4.52 5.89
N GLY A 147 5.27 -4.91 5.08
CA GLY A 147 6.01 -6.16 5.25
C GLY A 147 7.42 -5.89 5.77
N PHE A 148 7.83 -6.65 6.78
CA PHE A 148 9.23 -6.79 7.22
C PHE A 148 9.65 -8.20 6.84
N ILE A 149 10.55 -8.32 5.85
CA ILE A 149 10.74 -9.56 5.12
C ILE A 149 12.19 -10.01 5.24
N GLU A 150 12.38 -11.26 5.59
CA GLU A 150 13.68 -11.89 5.71
C GLU A 150 14.21 -12.31 4.35
N THR A 151 15.52 -12.11 4.14
CA THR A 151 16.20 -12.54 2.93
C THR A 151 16.51 -14.04 2.98
N ASN A 152 16.80 -14.64 1.82
CA ASN A 152 17.25 -16.03 1.73
C ASN A 152 18.50 -16.28 2.59
N ASP A 153 19.40 -15.29 2.74
CA ASP A 153 20.63 -15.44 3.53
C ASP A 153 20.30 -15.64 5.02
N VAL A 154 19.25 -15.00 5.55
CA VAL A 154 18.80 -15.21 6.92
C VAL A 154 18.27 -16.63 7.09
N PHE A 155 17.46 -17.14 6.17
CA PHE A 155 16.99 -18.52 6.18
C PHE A 155 18.14 -19.51 6.06
N ASN A 156 19.05 -19.29 5.12
CA ASN A 156 20.22 -20.16 4.87
C ASN A 156 21.15 -20.25 6.09
N SER A 157 21.35 -19.14 6.82
CA SER A 157 22.15 -19.12 8.04
C SER A 157 21.54 -19.95 9.19
N ASN A 158 20.25 -20.26 9.10
CA ASN A 158 19.51 -21.13 10.01
C ASN A 158 19.32 -22.57 9.44
N GLY A 159 20.01 -22.91 8.33
CA GLY A 159 19.92 -24.24 7.72
C GLY A 159 18.65 -24.47 6.91
N ILE A 160 17.95 -23.41 6.51
CA ILE A 160 16.71 -23.45 5.71
C ILE A 160 17.06 -22.98 4.30
N TYR A 161 17.12 -23.89 3.34
CA TYR A 161 17.51 -23.62 1.95
C TYR A 161 16.35 -23.77 0.97
N THR A 162 15.32 -24.52 1.35
CA THR A 162 14.16 -24.84 0.52
C THR A 162 12.86 -24.58 1.26
N LEU A 163 11.75 -24.53 0.52
CA LEU A 163 10.42 -24.46 1.12
C LEU A 163 10.12 -25.68 2.00
N ASP A 164 10.62 -26.85 1.63
CA ASP A 164 10.43 -28.06 2.44
C ASP A 164 11.23 -28.01 3.76
N ASP A 165 12.41 -27.43 3.75
CA ASP A 165 13.16 -27.15 4.99
C ASP A 165 12.37 -26.18 5.88
N LEU A 166 11.77 -25.13 5.29
CA LEU A 166 10.96 -24.17 6.02
C LEU A 166 9.71 -24.83 6.63
N LYS A 167 9.04 -25.71 5.89
CA LYS A 167 7.92 -26.52 6.39
C LYS A 167 8.33 -27.40 7.56
N ALA A 168 9.45 -28.10 7.42
CA ALA A 168 10.00 -28.95 8.48
C ALA A 168 10.41 -28.14 9.72
N PHE A 169 11.00 -26.97 9.53
CA PHE A 169 11.32 -26.05 10.62
C PHE A 169 10.05 -25.57 11.34
N ALA A 170 9.04 -25.15 10.60
CA ALA A 170 7.76 -24.72 11.17
C ALA A 170 7.09 -25.85 11.97
N GLU A 171 7.00 -27.05 11.42
CA GLU A 171 6.43 -28.22 12.11
C GLU A 171 7.20 -28.56 13.40
N LYS A 172 8.51 -28.45 13.38
CA LYS A 172 9.37 -28.72 14.54
C LYS A 172 9.08 -27.79 15.72
N TRP A 173 8.86 -26.50 15.44
CA TRP A 173 8.75 -25.48 16.47
C TRP A 173 7.31 -25.14 16.85
N TYR A 174 6.36 -25.28 15.91
CA TYR A 174 4.98 -24.87 16.08
C TYR A 174 3.98 -26.03 16.02
N GLY A 175 4.45 -27.26 15.73
CA GLY A 175 3.64 -28.46 15.72
C GLY A 175 3.15 -28.89 14.34
N THR A 176 2.40 -29.98 14.32
CA THR A 176 1.97 -30.67 13.09
C THR A 176 0.46 -30.58 12.82
N ASN A 177 -0.24 -29.65 13.44
CA ASN A 177 -1.66 -29.43 13.20
C ASN A 177 -1.90 -29.11 11.73
N GLU A 178 -2.95 -29.68 11.13
CA GLU A 178 -3.31 -29.46 9.74
C GLU A 178 -2.16 -29.71 8.74
N LYS A 179 -1.30 -30.69 9.04
CA LYS A 179 -0.16 -31.05 8.20
C LYS A 179 -0.58 -31.26 6.75
N GLY A 180 0.14 -30.60 5.82
CA GLY A 180 -0.15 -30.62 4.40
C GLY A 180 -1.30 -29.69 3.95
N ASN A 181 -2.02 -29.06 4.89
CA ASN A 181 -3.04 -28.05 4.58
C ASN A 181 -2.51 -26.66 4.88
N TYR A 182 -1.59 -26.19 4.06
CA TYR A 182 -0.83 -24.94 4.29
C TYR A 182 -1.68 -23.65 4.18
N LYS A 183 -2.91 -23.75 3.67
CA LYS A 183 -3.86 -22.62 3.63
C LYS A 183 -4.75 -22.52 4.87
N ASN A 184 -4.58 -23.43 5.84
CA ASN A 184 -5.35 -23.42 7.08
C ASN A 184 -4.61 -22.61 8.15
N PRO A 185 -5.27 -21.63 8.81
CA PRO A 185 -4.65 -20.82 9.88
C PRO A 185 -4.09 -21.63 11.07
N LYS A 186 -4.44 -22.90 11.21
CA LYS A 186 -3.91 -23.80 12.24
C LYS A 186 -2.64 -24.55 11.80
N ASN A 187 -2.25 -24.43 10.52
CA ASN A 187 -1.02 -25.03 10.04
C ASN A 187 0.19 -24.24 10.54
N ALA A 188 1.29 -24.93 10.85
CA ALA A 188 2.49 -24.34 11.40
C ALA A 188 3.20 -23.35 10.45
N LEU A 189 3.01 -23.48 9.13
CA LEU A 189 3.59 -22.59 8.12
C LEU A 189 2.74 -21.33 7.88
N TYR A 190 1.40 -21.40 8.17
CA TYR A 190 0.48 -20.29 7.96
C TYR A 190 0.81 -19.12 8.87
#